data_3fbfd87067612f520b4ee044ba8e6ff4
#
_entry.id   3fbfd87067612f520b4ee044ba8e6ff4
#
_cell.length_a   1.000
_cell.length_b   1.000
_cell.length_c   1.000
_cell.angle_alpha   90.00
_cell.angle_beta   90.00
_cell.angle_gamma   90.00
#
_symmetry.space_group_name_H-M   'P 1'
#
loop_
_entity.id
_entity.type
_entity.pdbx_description
1 polymer ?
#
loop_
_entity_poly.entity_id
_entity_poly.type
_entity_poly.pdbx_seq_one_letter_code
_entity_poly.pdbx_strand_id
1 'polypeptide(L)'
;MSATRSAKGRWIEDWDAEDEQYWERGGKRIARRNLFLSVASEHIGFSIWSMWSVLVLFMTPEIGLGFAPDEKFLLVVTPTLVGALLRPPYSWAVTRFGGRNWTVFASAILLVPTLATVWFIQQPGTPLWVFLLISAVGGVGGGNFASSMTNITSFFPRRQQGWALGLNAGGGNLGVAAVQLLGLLVISTVGDTHPAYVAAVYLPLIVLISLLCAVKMDNIAAVRAEPGAQRQALAHHDTWWISLLYVGTFGSFIGYGFAFGLVLQTQFGSTPLQAASYTFLGPLLGSFSRPFGGWLADKFGGARVTLLTFAGMGAGTAVLLVASARNSLPIFIAGFTALFVLSGIGNGSTYKLIPTAFARDAEARIVAGGDATQAFATARKLSGAAVGIAGAVGALGGVAVNLAFRGSYSGGASDGTAAFLSFLGYYAVCALVTWVVYVRRERAGAAAARATAGAPAEPRRAESVHA
;
A
#
# COMPACT_ATOMS: atom_id res chain seq x y z
N MET A 1 -13.95 -24.80 -24.25
CA MET A 1 -14.29 -23.62 -25.09
C MET A 1 -13.13 -22.63 -25.01
N SER A 2 -12.66 -22.10 -26.12
CA SER A 2 -11.67 -21.00 -26.14
C SER A 2 -12.40 -19.76 -25.60
N ALA A 3 -11.77 -18.98 -24.73
CA ALA A 3 -12.35 -17.72 -24.23
C ALA A 3 -12.83 -16.87 -25.41
N THR A 4 -14.13 -16.61 -25.47
CA THR A 4 -14.75 -15.82 -26.55
C THR A 4 -14.33 -14.38 -26.39
N ARG A 5 -13.51 -13.87 -27.30
CA ARG A 5 -13.06 -12.49 -27.31
C ARG A 5 -13.86 -11.67 -28.29
N SER A 6 -14.47 -10.60 -27.82
CA SER A 6 -15.00 -9.58 -28.71
C SER A 6 -13.85 -8.93 -29.51
N ALA A 7 -14.04 -8.75 -30.82
CA ALA A 7 -13.07 -8.12 -31.71
C ALA A 7 -12.75 -6.66 -31.29
N LYS A 8 -13.69 -5.99 -30.63
CA LYS A 8 -13.56 -4.60 -30.14
C LYS A 8 -13.07 -4.58 -28.70
N GLY A 9 -11.83 -4.13 -28.48
CA GLY A 9 -11.33 -3.80 -27.13
C GLY A 9 -10.88 -4.97 -26.26
N ARG A 10 -10.72 -6.18 -26.80
CA ARG A 10 -10.24 -7.38 -26.09
C ARG A 10 -11.09 -7.71 -24.84
N TRP A 11 -12.40 -7.65 -24.93
CA TRP A 11 -13.31 -8.07 -23.89
C TRP A 11 -13.49 -9.59 -23.89
N ILE A 12 -13.40 -10.20 -22.70
CA ILE A 12 -13.73 -11.59 -22.46
C ILE A 12 -15.13 -11.61 -21.86
N GLU A 13 -16.08 -12.23 -22.57
CA GLU A 13 -17.50 -12.21 -22.18
C GLU A 13 -17.85 -13.37 -21.23
N ASP A 14 -17.17 -14.50 -21.40
CA ASP A 14 -17.40 -15.79 -20.72
C ASP A 14 -16.31 -16.10 -19.67
N TRP A 15 -15.84 -15.08 -18.92
CA TRP A 15 -14.80 -15.28 -17.91
C TRP A 15 -15.38 -15.94 -16.65
N ASP A 16 -14.94 -17.17 -16.37
CA ASP A 16 -15.22 -17.87 -15.12
C ASP A 16 -13.90 -18.46 -14.55
N ALA A 17 -13.34 -17.76 -13.55
CA ALA A 17 -12.13 -18.22 -12.89
C ALA A 17 -12.40 -19.35 -11.87
N GLU A 18 -13.64 -19.54 -11.43
CA GLU A 18 -13.99 -20.58 -10.46
C GLU A 18 -14.22 -21.94 -11.14
N ASP A 19 -14.56 -21.98 -12.45
CA ASP A 19 -14.60 -23.19 -13.23
C ASP A 19 -13.16 -23.75 -13.42
N GLU A 20 -12.90 -24.91 -12.82
CA GLU A 20 -11.57 -25.53 -12.82
C GLU A 20 -11.14 -25.98 -14.22
N GLN A 21 -12.08 -26.45 -15.04
CA GLN A 21 -11.77 -26.84 -16.42
C GLN A 21 -11.43 -25.62 -17.28
N TYR A 22 -12.19 -24.55 -17.15
CA TYR A 22 -11.91 -23.28 -17.84
C TYR A 22 -10.56 -22.72 -17.41
N TRP A 23 -10.27 -22.75 -16.10
CA TRP A 23 -9.02 -22.27 -15.52
C TRP A 23 -7.80 -23.00 -16.07
N GLU A 24 -7.80 -24.32 -16.04
CA GLU A 24 -6.65 -25.12 -16.50
C GLU A 24 -6.51 -25.13 -18.02
N ARG A 25 -7.58 -25.04 -18.81
CA ARG A 25 -7.55 -24.97 -20.28
C ARG A 25 -6.94 -23.68 -20.82
N GLY A 26 -6.86 -22.60 -20.05
CA GLY A 26 -6.27 -21.35 -20.54
C GLY A 26 -6.49 -20.12 -19.68
N GLY A 27 -7.49 -20.11 -18.82
CA GLY A 27 -7.81 -18.99 -17.92
C GLY A 27 -6.60 -18.57 -17.08
N LYS A 28 -5.89 -19.53 -16.50
CA LYS A 28 -4.65 -19.33 -15.72
C LYS A 28 -3.56 -18.56 -16.48
N ARG A 29 -3.35 -18.86 -17.77
CA ARG A 29 -2.35 -18.15 -18.59
C ARG A 29 -2.76 -16.71 -18.86
N ILE A 30 -4.06 -16.47 -19.11
CA ILE A 30 -4.61 -15.14 -19.30
C ILE A 30 -4.49 -14.33 -18.01
N ALA A 31 -4.93 -14.90 -16.88
CA ALA A 31 -4.85 -14.26 -15.56
C ALA A 31 -3.42 -13.88 -15.18
N ARG A 32 -2.46 -14.81 -15.33
CA ARG A 32 -1.03 -14.55 -15.04
C ARG A 32 -0.45 -13.45 -15.92
N ARG A 33 -0.76 -13.44 -17.23
CA ARG A 33 -0.32 -12.37 -18.11
C ARG A 33 -0.84 -11.00 -17.68
N ASN A 34 -2.14 -10.90 -17.34
CA ASN A 34 -2.73 -9.67 -16.84
C ASN A 34 -2.12 -9.27 -15.49
N LEU A 35 -1.81 -10.22 -14.60
CA LEU A 35 -1.12 -9.97 -13.34
C LEU A 35 0.27 -9.36 -13.54
N PHE A 36 1.12 -9.97 -14.38
CA PHE A 36 2.47 -9.46 -14.59
C PHE A 36 2.48 -8.06 -15.22
N LEU A 37 1.58 -7.77 -16.15
CA LEU A 37 1.45 -6.44 -16.74
C LEU A 37 0.89 -5.44 -15.73
N SER A 38 -0.04 -5.86 -14.87
CA SER A 38 -0.57 -5.04 -13.78
C SER A 38 0.53 -4.68 -12.78
N VAL A 39 1.34 -5.67 -12.37
CA VAL A 39 2.52 -5.47 -11.49
C VAL A 39 3.50 -4.48 -12.12
N ALA A 40 3.83 -4.64 -13.40
CA ALA A 40 4.78 -3.76 -14.09
C ALA A 40 4.23 -2.32 -14.23
N SER A 41 2.94 -2.17 -14.54
CA SER A 41 2.27 -0.86 -14.60
C SER A 41 2.24 -0.19 -13.22
N GLU A 42 1.89 -0.94 -12.17
CA GLU A 42 1.85 -0.44 -10.80
C GLU A 42 3.25 -0.07 -10.30
N HIS A 43 4.28 -0.87 -10.63
CA HIS A 43 5.68 -0.60 -10.30
C HIS A 43 6.13 0.74 -10.87
N ILE A 44 5.87 1.00 -12.15
CA ILE A 44 6.17 2.30 -12.79
C ILE A 44 5.33 3.41 -12.18
N GLY A 45 4.03 3.17 -11.93
CA GLY A 45 3.17 4.12 -11.26
C GLY A 45 3.69 4.54 -9.89
N PHE A 46 4.13 3.59 -9.10
CA PHE A 46 4.71 3.85 -7.77
C PHE A 46 6.08 4.53 -7.84
N SER A 47 6.88 4.20 -8.85
CA SER A 47 8.14 4.92 -9.09
C SER A 47 7.91 6.40 -9.37
N ILE A 48 6.96 6.73 -10.27
CA ILE A 48 6.62 8.13 -10.58
C ILE A 48 5.98 8.83 -9.37
N TRP A 49 5.08 8.14 -8.67
CA TRP A 49 4.42 8.65 -7.48
C TRP A 49 5.42 9.03 -6.37
N SER A 50 6.45 8.19 -6.16
CA SER A 50 7.48 8.39 -5.12
C SER A 50 8.72 9.13 -5.62
N MET A 51 8.80 9.49 -6.89
CA MET A 51 9.96 10.13 -7.50
C MET A 51 10.41 11.41 -6.77
N TRP A 52 9.45 12.15 -6.22
CA TRP A 52 9.73 13.38 -5.47
C TRP A 52 10.53 13.12 -4.19
N SER A 53 10.47 11.92 -3.59
CA SER A 53 11.33 11.55 -2.46
C SER A 53 12.83 11.53 -2.82
N VAL A 54 13.13 11.42 -4.10
CA VAL A 54 14.49 11.43 -4.64
C VAL A 54 14.84 12.82 -5.19
N LEU A 55 13.95 13.41 -5.99
CA LEU A 55 14.23 14.68 -6.66
C LEU A 55 14.51 15.83 -5.66
N VAL A 56 13.84 15.83 -4.51
CA VAL A 56 14.10 16.83 -3.45
C VAL A 56 15.52 16.80 -2.91
N LEU A 57 16.23 15.67 -3.04
CA LEU A 57 17.63 15.54 -2.61
C LEU A 57 18.59 16.32 -3.52
N PHE A 58 18.21 16.45 -4.82
CA PHE A 58 18.98 17.22 -5.81
C PHE A 58 18.64 18.72 -5.79
N MET A 59 17.53 19.12 -5.15
CA MET A 59 17.09 20.53 -5.14
C MET A 59 17.96 21.35 -4.20
N THR A 60 19.10 21.78 -4.72
CA THR A 60 20.12 22.53 -4.00
C THR A 60 20.32 23.92 -4.63
N PRO A 61 20.92 24.89 -3.91
CA PRO A 61 21.24 26.20 -4.47
C PRO A 61 22.11 26.12 -5.73
N GLU A 62 22.96 25.10 -5.87
CA GLU A 62 23.89 24.91 -6.99
C GLU A 62 23.16 24.74 -8.32
N ILE A 63 21.97 24.14 -8.31
CA ILE A 63 21.11 24.02 -9.52
C ILE A 63 20.03 25.11 -9.60
N GLY A 64 20.09 26.10 -8.71
CA GLY A 64 19.12 27.19 -8.67
C GLY A 64 17.73 26.81 -8.14
N LEU A 65 17.61 25.71 -7.40
CA LEU A 65 16.39 25.18 -6.80
C LEU A 65 16.53 24.96 -5.29
N GLY A 66 17.16 25.90 -4.57
CA GLY A 66 17.42 25.84 -3.14
C GLY A 66 16.19 26.05 -2.26
N PHE A 67 15.20 25.18 -2.35
CA PHE A 67 14.00 25.23 -1.50
C PHE A 67 14.31 24.91 -0.03
N ALA A 68 13.56 25.57 0.87
CA ALA A 68 13.62 25.28 2.30
C ALA A 68 13.14 23.85 2.62
N PRO A 69 13.59 23.24 3.75
CA PRO A 69 13.19 21.87 4.11
C PRO A 69 11.68 21.66 4.15
N ASP A 70 10.92 22.60 4.71
CA ASP A 70 9.47 22.52 4.80
C ASP A 70 8.78 22.61 3.42
N GLU A 71 9.36 23.35 2.48
CA GLU A 71 8.92 23.40 1.07
C GLU A 71 9.19 22.08 0.35
N LYS A 72 10.35 21.46 0.59
CA LYS A 72 10.68 20.12 0.07
C LYS A 72 9.75 19.05 0.62
N PHE A 73 9.38 19.11 1.90
CA PHE A 73 8.36 18.21 2.45
C PHE A 73 6.99 18.40 1.80
N LEU A 74 6.59 19.62 1.41
CA LEU A 74 5.37 19.83 0.64
C LEU A 74 5.39 19.12 -0.71
N LEU A 75 6.52 19.13 -1.42
CA LEU A 75 6.68 18.42 -2.70
C LEU A 75 6.51 16.91 -2.54
N VAL A 76 6.85 16.36 -1.38
CA VAL A 76 6.67 14.94 -1.05
C VAL A 76 5.25 14.63 -0.58
N VAL A 77 4.63 15.52 0.19
CA VAL A 77 3.25 15.38 0.68
C VAL A 77 2.26 15.39 -0.48
N THR A 78 2.44 16.30 -1.43
CA THR A 78 1.47 16.57 -2.50
C THR A 78 1.13 15.34 -3.33
N PRO A 79 2.09 14.59 -3.92
CA PRO A 79 1.76 13.37 -4.67
C PRO A 79 1.16 12.28 -3.77
N THR A 80 1.58 12.21 -2.50
CA THR A 80 1.05 11.23 -1.55
C THR A 80 -0.44 11.47 -1.30
N LEU A 81 -0.84 12.73 -1.10
CA LEU A 81 -2.23 13.13 -0.90
C LEU A 81 -3.08 12.82 -2.14
N VAL A 82 -2.63 13.26 -3.32
CA VAL A 82 -3.37 13.04 -4.56
C VAL A 82 -3.49 11.54 -4.84
N GLY A 83 -2.42 10.78 -4.66
CA GLY A 83 -2.43 9.32 -4.85
C GLY A 83 -3.41 8.60 -3.91
N ALA A 84 -3.51 9.02 -2.65
CA ALA A 84 -4.47 8.47 -1.70
C ALA A 84 -5.92 8.78 -2.10
N LEU A 85 -6.20 10.04 -2.47
CA LEU A 85 -7.54 10.48 -2.86
C LEU A 85 -8.02 9.85 -4.18
N LEU A 86 -7.10 9.50 -5.08
CA LEU A 86 -7.45 8.88 -6.36
C LEU A 86 -7.75 7.38 -6.26
N ARG A 87 -7.47 6.70 -5.16
CA ARG A 87 -7.71 5.25 -5.02
C ARG A 87 -9.20 4.86 -5.21
N PRO A 88 -10.18 5.51 -4.57
CA PRO A 88 -11.58 5.16 -4.80
C PRO A 88 -12.04 5.37 -6.25
N PRO A 89 -11.82 6.52 -6.90
CA PRO A 89 -12.21 6.71 -8.30
C PRO A 89 -11.48 5.76 -9.26
N TYR A 90 -10.23 5.37 -8.99
CA TYR A 90 -9.49 4.41 -9.81
C TYR A 90 -10.09 3.00 -9.73
N SER A 91 -10.50 2.54 -8.55
CA SER A 91 -11.21 1.26 -8.40
C SER A 91 -12.54 1.28 -9.15
N TRP A 92 -13.29 2.37 -9.06
CA TRP A 92 -14.54 2.55 -9.82
C TRP A 92 -14.30 2.55 -11.33
N ALA A 93 -13.26 3.23 -11.80
CA ALA A 93 -12.95 3.34 -13.21
C ALA A 93 -12.68 1.97 -13.88
N VAL A 94 -12.05 1.03 -13.17
CA VAL A 94 -11.86 -0.35 -13.65
C VAL A 94 -13.21 -1.01 -13.97
N THR A 95 -14.20 -0.83 -13.11
CA THR A 95 -15.53 -1.43 -13.31
C THR A 95 -16.33 -0.75 -14.41
N ARG A 96 -16.05 0.52 -14.70
CA ARG A 96 -16.75 1.32 -15.72
C ARG A 96 -16.11 1.20 -17.10
N PHE A 97 -14.78 1.24 -17.20
CA PHE A 97 -14.04 1.32 -18.46
C PHE A 97 -13.33 0.00 -18.82
N GLY A 98 -13.27 -0.95 -17.90
CA GLY A 98 -12.50 -2.20 -18.03
C GLY A 98 -11.05 -2.05 -17.53
N GLY A 99 -10.55 -3.15 -16.97
CA GLY A 99 -9.22 -3.15 -16.31
C GLY A 99 -8.06 -2.83 -17.24
N ARG A 100 -8.04 -3.43 -18.45
CA ARG A 100 -7.05 -3.13 -19.49
C ARG A 100 -7.08 -1.65 -19.90
N ASN A 101 -8.27 -1.16 -20.27
CA ASN A 101 -8.41 0.20 -20.80
C ASN A 101 -7.99 1.25 -19.75
N TRP A 102 -8.39 1.01 -18.48
CA TRP A 102 -8.00 1.90 -17.39
C TRP A 102 -6.49 1.82 -17.10
N THR A 103 -5.88 0.62 -17.10
CA THR A 103 -4.45 0.45 -16.89
C THR A 103 -3.64 1.15 -17.98
N VAL A 104 -4.06 1.06 -19.25
CA VAL A 104 -3.41 1.78 -20.36
C VAL A 104 -3.46 3.30 -20.16
N PHE A 105 -4.64 3.84 -19.83
CA PHE A 105 -4.81 5.25 -19.56
C PHE A 105 -3.97 5.70 -18.35
N ALA A 106 -4.07 4.97 -17.23
CA ALA A 106 -3.37 5.29 -16.00
C ALA A 106 -1.84 5.18 -16.13
N SER A 107 -1.34 4.31 -17.01
CA SER A 107 0.09 4.25 -17.33
C SER A 107 0.49 5.42 -18.25
N ALA A 108 -0.26 5.66 -19.33
CA ALA A 108 0.10 6.67 -20.33
C ALA A 108 0.07 8.10 -19.77
N ILE A 109 -0.89 8.40 -18.88
CA ILE A 109 -1.01 9.74 -18.28
C ILE A 109 0.23 10.13 -17.46
N LEU A 110 1.02 9.15 -16.98
CA LEU A 110 2.28 9.39 -16.27
C LEU A 110 3.33 10.11 -17.14
N LEU A 111 3.20 10.08 -18.47
CA LEU A 111 4.07 10.85 -19.35
C LEU A 111 3.97 12.36 -19.08
N VAL A 112 2.78 12.85 -18.71
CA VAL A 112 2.56 14.28 -18.48
C VAL A 112 3.43 14.80 -17.32
N PRO A 113 3.32 14.30 -16.10
CA PRO A 113 4.15 14.79 -14.99
C PRO A 113 5.63 14.45 -15.20
N THR A 114 5.96 13.34 -15.86
CA THR A 114 7.36 12.95 -16.09
C THR A 114 8.04 13.88 -17.09
N LEU A 115 7.40 14.21 -18.20
CA LEU A 115 7.92 15.18 -19.18
C LEU A 115 8.05 16.58 -18.56
N ALA A 116 7.01 17.02 -17.81
CA ALA A 116 7.07 18.28 -17.10
C ALA A 116 8.21 18.31 -16.08
N THR A 117 8.42 17.21 -15.34
CA THR A 117 9.55 17.10 -14.40
C THR A 117 10.89 17.23 -15.14
N VAL A 118 11.10 16.48 -16.22
CA VAL A 118 12.35 16.55 -17.01
C VAL A 118 12.62 17.98 -17.50
N TRP A 119 11.59 18.68 -17.92
CA TRP A 119 11.74 20.05 -18.43
C TRP A 119 12.03 21.05 -17.32
N PHE A 120 11.15 21.15 -16.33
CA PHE A 120 11.19 22.23 -15.34
C PHE A 120 12.32 22.07 -14.31
N ILE A 121 12.76 20.83 -13.99
CA ILE A 121 13.83 20.62 -13.02
C ILE A 121 15.21 21.10 -13.51
N GLN A 122 15.33 21.36 -14.81
CA GLN A 122 16.53 21.91 -15.44
C GLN A 122 16.49 23.45 -15.57
N GLN A 123 15.41 24.09 -15.11
CA GLN A 123 15.24 25.55 -15.20
C GLN A 123 15.52 26.20 -13.85
N PRO A 124 16.69 26.84 -13.66
CA PRO A 124 16.99 27.58 -12.44
C PRO A 124 15.93 28.66 -12.15
N GLY A 125 15.58 28.81 -10.89
CA GLY A 125 14.59 29.81 -10.48
C GLY A 125 13.13 29.43 -10.75
N THR A 126 12.84 28.20 -11.20
CA THR A 126 11.45 27.71 -11.30
C THR A 126 10.78 27.78 -9.93
N PRO A 127 9.61 28.46 -9.80
CA PRO A 127 8.99 28.64 -8.50
C PRO A 127 8.36 27.35 -7.97
N LEU A 128 8.28 27.23 -6.64
CA LEU A 128 7.78 26.06 -5.93
C LEU A 128 6.40 25.58 -6.42
N TRP A 129 5.48 26.52 -6.71
CA TRP A 129 4.11 26.16 -7.12
C TRP A 129 4.07 25.34 -8.42
N VAL A 130 5.03 25.54 -9.34
CA VAL A 130 5.14 24.74 -10.58
C VAL A 130 5.45 23.28 -10.21
N PHE A 131 6.41 23.07 -9.32
CA PHE A 131 6.76 21.72 -8.87
C PHE A 131 5.65 21.08 -8.03
N LEU A 132 4.90 21.88 -7.26
CA LEU A 132 3.70 21.37 -6.55
C LEU A 132 2.63 20.88 -7.52
N LEU A 133 2.38 21.59 -8.63
CA LEU A 133 1.44 21.13 -9.66
C LEU A 133 1.95 19.84 -10.34
N ILE A 134 3.23 19.81 -10.72
CA ILE A 134 3.83 18.62 -11.36
C ILE A 134 3.77 17.41 -10.40
N SER A 135 4.12 17.62 -9.14
CA SER A 135 4.07 16.55 -8.13
C SER A 135 2.64 16.07 -7.85
N ALA A 136 1.66 17.00 -7.83
CA ALA A 136 0.25 16.66 -7.72
C ALA A 136 -0.21 15.76 -8.88
N VAL A 137 0.13 16.13 -10.12
CA VAL A 137 -0.18 15.28 -11.29
C VAL A 137 0.59 13.96 -11.22
N GLY A 138 1.83 13.94 -10.71
CA GLY A 138 2.58 12.70 -10.41
C GLY A 138 1.87 11.76 -9.43
N GLY A 139 1.03 12.33 -8.57
CA GLY A 139 0.17 11.59 -7.64
C GLY A 139 -0.77 10.58 -8.30
N VAL A 140 -1.10 10.72 -9.59
CA VAL A 140 -1.93 9.77 -10.34
C VAL A 140 -1.35 8.34 -10.30
N GLY A 141 -0.02 8.21 -10.20
CA GLY A 141 0.65 6.91 -10.07
C GLY A 141 0.27 6.15 -8.80
N GLY A 142 -0.04 6.85 -7.70
CA GLY A 142 -0.49 6.24 -6.44
C GLY A 142 -1.89 5.63 -6.49
N GLY A 143 -2.73 6.09 -7.43
CA GLY A 143 -4.05 5.51 -7.70
C GLY A 143 -3.98 4.11 -8.32
N ASN A 144 -2.90 3.79 -9.05
CA ASN A 144 -2.72 2.51 -9.74
C ASN A 144 -2.85 1.30 -8.82
N PHE A 145 -2.47 1.41 -7.56
CA PHE A 145 -2.66 0.35 -6.57
C PHE A 145 -4.12 -0.12 -6.51
N ALA A 146 -5.05 0.81 -6.38
CA ALA A 146 -6.45 0.46 -6.20
C ALA A 146 -7.07 -0.12 -7.48
N SER A 147 -6.73 0.41 -8.64
CA SER A 147 -7.21 -0.11 -9.93
C SER A 147 -6.62 -1.48 -10.25
N SER A 148 -5.33 -1.69 -10.00
CA SER A 148 -4.67 -2.97 -10.24
C SER A 148 -5.20 -4.06 -9.32
N MET A 149 -5.36 -3.77 -8.03
CA MET A 149 -5.96 -4.71 -7.06
C MET A 149 -7.37 -5.12 -7.46
N THR A 150 -8.23 -4.16 -7.84
CA THR A 150 -9.60 -4.42 -8.32
C THR A 150 -9.59 -5.29 -9.57
N ASN A 151 -8.75 -4.97 -10.54
CA ASN A 151 -8.63 -5.71 -11.79
C ASN A 151 -8.18 -7.16 -11.54
N ILE A 152 -7.11 -7.35 -10.78
CA ILE A 152 -6.52 -8.68 -10.54
C ILE A 152 -7.43 -9.56 -9.69
N THR A 153 -8.18 -9.01 -8.74
CA THR A 153 -9.20 -9.74 -7.98
C THR A 153 -10.18 -10.44 -8.92
N SER A 154 -10.53 -9.80 -10.04
CA SER A 154 -11.51 -10.35 -11.01
C SER A 154 -10.92 -11.44 -11.91
N PHE A 155 -9.60 -11.47 -12.10
CA PHE A 155 -8.95 -12.47 -12.95
C PHE A 155 -8.66 -13.80 -12.24
N PHE A 156 -8.56 -13.81 -10.90
CA PHE A 156 -8.11 -14.99 -10.16
C PHE A 156 -9.22 -15.67 -9.38
N PRO A 157 -9.23 -17.03 -9.35
CA PRO A 157 -10.15 -17.77 -8.50
C PRO A 157 -9.81 -17.50 -7.02
N ARG A 158 -10.81 -17.58 -6.15
CA ARG A 158 -10.70 -17.23 -4.73
C ARG A 158 -9.51 -17.92 -4.02
N ARG A 159 -9.25 -19.20 -4.38
CA ARG A 159 -8.15 -20.00 -3.85
C ARG A 159 -6.76 -19.43 -4.15
N GLN A 160 -6.62 -18.56 -5.17
CA GLN A 160 -5.35 -17.98 -5.60
C GLN A 160 -5.29 -16.44 -5.48
N GLN A 161 -6.39 -15.79 -5.11
CA GLN A 161 -6.43 -14.32 -4.99
C GLN A 161 -5.40 -13.78 -3.99
N GLY A 162 -5.23 -14.42 -2.83
CA GLY A 162 -4.25 -13.99 -1.83
C GLY A 162 -2.82 -13.91 -2.39
N TRP A 163 -2.40 -14.94 -3.14
CA TRP A 163 -1.10 -14.95 -3.80
C TRP A 163 -0.99 -13.87 -4.88
N ALA A 164 -2.01 -13.76 -5.73
CA ALA A 164 -1.98 -12.81 -6.85
C ALA A 164 -1.97 -11.35 -6.37
N LEU A 165 -2.81 -11.02 -5.41
CA LEU A 165 -2.88 -9.68 -4.82
C LEU A 165 -1.63 -9.35 -3.99
N GLY A 166 -1.06 -10.35 -3.30
CA GLY A 166 0.21 -10.21 -2.58
C GLY A 166 1.37 -9.89 -3.53
N LEU A 167 1.45 -10.61 -4.66
CA LEU A 167 2.46 -10.35 -5.69
C LEU A 167 2.27 -8.98 -6.36
N ASN A 168 1.01 -8.61 -6.65
CA ASN A 168 0.69 -7.31 -7.23
C ASN A 168 1.13 -6.16 -6.31
N ALA A 169 0.68 -6.19 -5.06
CA ALA A 169 1.02 -5.16 -4.07
C ALA A 169 2.53 -5.09 -3.76
N GLY A 170 3.20 -6.24 -3.65
CA GLY A 170 4.65 -6.31 -3.42
C GLY A 170 5.44 -5.77 -4.59
N GLY A 171 5.07 -6.14 -5.82
CA GLY A 171 5.72 -5.67 -7.03
C GLY A 171 5.54 -4.17 -7.26
N GLY A 172 4.36 -3.61 -6.94
CA GLY A 172 4.12 -2.17 -6.95
C GLY A 172 5.01 -1.43 -5.94
N ASN A 173 5.03 -1.89 -4.69
CA ASN A 173 5.84 -1.28 -3.63
C ASN A 173 7.34 -1.25 -3.95
N LEU A 174 7.87 -2.24 -4.67
CA LEU A 174 9.26 -2.25 -5.13
C LEU A 174 9.58 -1.07 -6.05
N GLY A 175 8.59 -0.46 -6.71
CA GLY A 175 8.76 0.76 -7.50
C GLY A 175 9.30 1.93 -6.69
N VAL A 176 8.95 2.03 -5.41
CA VAL A 176 9.50 3.05 -4.50
C VAL A 176 11.01 2.86 -4.30
N ALA A 177 11.44 1.63 -4.05
CA ALA A 177 12.87 1.31 -3.92
C ALA A 177 13.62 1.49 -5.26
N ALA A 178 12.98 1.12 -6.38
CA ALA A 178 13.57 1.20 -7.70
C ALA A 178 13.90 2.64 -8.11
N VAL A 179 13.00 3.60 -7.90
CA VAL A 179 13.30 5.01 -8.22
C VAL A 179 14.37 5.58 -7.31
N GLN A 180 14.45 5.15 -6.06
CA GLN A 180 15.48 5.58 -5.12
C GLN A 180 16.85 5.00 -5.46
N LEU A 181 16.91 3.73 -5.89
CA LEU A 181 18.13 3.13 -6.45
C LEU A 181 18.57 3.83 -7.73
N LEU A 182 17.62 4.19 -8.61
CA LEU A 182 17.94 4.97 -9.81
C LEU A 182 18.49 6.35 -9.45
N GLY A 183 17.92 7.02 -8.44
CA GLY A 183 18.44 8.29 -7.93
C GLY A 183 19.88 8.16 -7.42
N LEU A 184 20.16 7.12 -6.63
CA LEU A 184 21.52 6.81 -6.17
C LEU A 184 22.45 6.57 -7.37
N LEU A 185 22.02 5.80 -8.37
CA LEU A 185 22.82 5.54 -9.56
C LEU A 185 23.12 6.85 -10.32
N VAL A 186 22.16 7.73 -10.52
CA VAL A 186 22.35 9.02 -11.19
C VAL A 186 23.33 9.89 -10.40
N ILE A 187 23.14 10.06 -9.09
CA ILE A 187 24.04 10.87 -8.24
C ILE A 187 25.47 10.32 -8.29
N SER A 188 25.63 9.00 -8.21
CA SER A 188 26.97 8.37 -8.16
C SER A 188 27.70 8.36 -9.48
N THR A 189 27.00 8.47 -10.62
CA THR A 189 27.63 8.37 -11.95
C THR A 189 27.75 9.71 -12.67
N VAL A 190 26.73 10.57 -12.55
CA VAL A 190 26.60 11.84 -13.28
C VAL A 190 26.70 13.04 -12.34
N GLY A 191 26.57 12.82 -11.03
CA GLY A 191 26.58 13.88 -10.03
C GLY A 191 25.15 14.36 -9.68
N ASP A 192 25.08 15.25 -8.69
CA ASP A 192 23.83 15.77 -8.13
C ASP A 192 23.26 17.00 -8.86
N THR A 193 23.93 17.45 -9.90
CA THR A 193 23.49 18.59 -10.73
C THR A 193 22.58 18.21 -11.91
N HIS A 194 22.31 16.90 -12.09
CA HIS A 194 21.57 16.39 -13.25
C HIS A 194 20.31 15.57 -12.86
N PRO A 195 19.40 16.11 -12.03
CA PRO A 195 18.21 15.38 -11.55
C PRO A 195 17.25 14.94 -12.67
N ALA A 196 17.29 15.60 -13.82
CA ALA A 196 16.43 15.26 -14.96
C ALA A 196 16.61 13.82 -15.44
N TYR A 197 17.79 13.22 -15.29
CA TYR A 197 18.04 11.84 -15.70
C TYR A 197 17.20 10.83 -14.91
N VAL A 198 16.89 11.10 -13.62
CA VAL A 198 16.03 10.24 -12.81
C VAL A 198 14.65 10.11 -13.43
N ALA A 199 14.08 11.23 -13.91
CA ALA A 199 12.76 11.23 -14.56
C ALA A 199 12.85 10.72 -16.02
N ALA A 200 13.88 11.10 -16.76
CA ALA A 200 14.02 10.78 -18.18
C ALA A 200 14.07 9.26 -18.46
N VAL A 201 14.71 8.47 -17.58
CA VAL A 201 14.76 7.00 -17.71
C VAL A 201 13.37 6.38 -17.71
N TYR A 202 12.40 6.98 -17.01
CA TYR A 202 11.04 6.47 -16.98
C TYR A 202 10.22 6.76 -18.25
N LEU A 203 10.59 7.73 -19.08
CA LEU A 203 9.83 8.04 -20.30
C LEU A 203 9.69 6.84 -21.24
N PRO A 204 10.77 6.17 -21.68
CA PRO A 204 10.65 4.99 -22.52
C PRO A 204 9.96 3.82 -21.79
N LEU A 205 10.12 3.68 -20.48
CA LEU A 205 9.48 2.63 -19.70
C LEU A 205 7.96 2.83 -19.62
N ILE A 206 7.49 4.07 -19.43
CA ILE A 206 6.06 4.41 -19.45
C ILE A 206 5.44 4.11 -20.81
N VAL A 207 6.10 4.49 -21.91
CA VAL A 207 5.64 4.18 -23.26
C VAL A 207 5.57 2.67 -23.47
N LEU A 208 6.63 1.96 -23.13
CA LEU A 208 6.71 0.50 -23.28
C LEU A 208 5.59 -0.21 -22.52
N ILE A 209 5.40 0.10 -21.23
CA ILE A 209 4.37 -0.57 -20.43
C ILE A 209 2.96 -0.23 -20.91
N SER A 210 2.72 1.02 -21.30
CA SER A 210 1.43 1.44 -21.86
C SER A 210 1.09 0.67 -23.12
N LEU A 211 2.04 0.51 -24.04
CA LEU A 211 1.89 -0.28 -25.25
C LEU A 211 1.71 -1.77 -24.97
N LEU A 212 2.51 -2.34 -24.04
CA LEU A 212 2.36 -3.73 -23.64
C LEU A 212 1.00 -4.03 -23.02
N CYS A 213 0.51 -3.15 -22.15
CA CYS A 213 -0.83 -3.24 -21.59
C CYS A 213 -1.90 -3.13 -22.69
N ALA A 214 -1.76 -2.19 -23.63
CA ALA A 214 -2.69 -2.02 -24.73
C ALA A 214 -2.76 -3.25 -25.65
N VAL A 215 -1.62 -3.92 -25.88
CA VAL A 215 -1.55 -5.06 -26.81
C VAL A 215 -1.80 -6.40 -26.13
N LYS A 216 -1.42 -6.57 -24.86
CA LYS A 216 -1.39 -7.88 -24.19
C LYS A 216 -2.42 -8.07 -23.07
N MET A 217 -2.94 -7.02 -22.44
CA MET A 217 -3.97 -7.15 -21.39
C MET A 217 -5.35 -7.41 -22.01
N ASP A 218 -6.27 -7.86 -21.18
CA ASP A 218 -7.66 -8.11 -21.53
C ASP A 218 -8.60 -7.38 -20.55
N ASN A 219 -9.85 -7.13 -20.98
CA ASN A 219 -10.96 -6.71 -20.15
C ASN A 219 -11.87 -7.90 -19.85
N ILE A 220 -12.51 -7.89 -18.69
CA ILE A 220 -13.57 -8.85 -18.33
C ILE A 220 -14.93 -8.14 -18.39
N ALA A 221 -15.86 -8.63 -19.21
CA ALA A 221 -17.14 -7.99 -19.43
C ALA A 221 -18.06 -8.09 -18.18
N ALA A 222 -17.94 -9.16 -17.41
CA ALA A 222 -18.75 -9.41 -16.20
C ALA A 222 -18.33 -8.57 -14.97
N VAL A 223 -17.21 -7.80 -15.03
CA VAL A 223 -16.77 -6.97 -13.91
C VAL A 223 -17.65 -5.74 -13.82
N ARG A 224 -18.69 -5.83 -13.01
CA ARG A 224 -19.54 -4.71 -12.66
C ARG A 224 -19.38 -4.40 -11.18
N ALA A 225 -19.29 -3.11 -10.86
CA ALA A 225 -19.36 -2.69 -9.45
C ALA A 225 -20.73 -3.14 -8.92
N GLU A 226 -20.75 -3.97 -7.88
CA GLU A 226 -21.97 -4.27 -7.19
C GLU A 226 -22.37 -3.05 -6.35
N PRO A 227 -23.51 -2.39 -6.66
CA PRO A 227 -23.96 -1.24 -5.91
C PRO A 227 -24.16 -1.62 -4.43
N GLY A 228 -23.63 -0.82 -3.51
CA GLY A 228 -23.90 -0.96 -2.09
C GLY A 228 -22.84 -1.70 -1.27
N ALA A 229 -21.92 -2.49 -1.84
CA ALA A 229 -20.87 -3.18 -1.05
C ALA A 229 -19.95 -2.18 -0.33
N GLN A 230 -19.52 -1.14 -1.02
CA GLN A 230 -18.69 -0.09 -0.42
C GLN A 230 -19.42 0.66 0.69
N ARG A 231 -20.72 1.02 0.45
CA ARG A 231 -21.54 1.69 1.46
C ARG A 231 -21.74 0.82 2.70
N GLN A 232 -21.98 -0.47 2.53
CA GLN A 232 -22.11 -1.42 3.63
C GLN A 232 -20.79 -1.60 4.38
N ALA A 233 -19.65 -1.69 3.68
CA ALA A 233 -18.34 -1.76 4.29
C ALA A 233 -17.99 -0.48 5.07
N LEU A 234 -18.36 0.71 4.56
CA LEU A 234 -18.20 1.98 5.28
C LEU A 234 -19.02 2.05 6.56
N ALA A 235 -20.18 1.39 6.62
CA ALA A 235 -21.00 1.31 7.83
C ALA A 235 -20.47 0.32 8.87
N HIS A 236 -19.46 -0.49 8.53
CA HIS A 236 -18.94 -1.52 9.39
C HIS A 236 -17.80 -0.99 10.28
N HIS A 237 -17.91 -1.17 11.60
CA HIS A 237 -16.94 -0.66 12.56
C HIS A 237 -15.50 -1.18 12.34
N ASP A 238 -15.35 -2.48 12.03
CA ASP A 238 -14.03 -3.07 11.81
C ASP A 238 -13.31 -2.48 10.59
N THR A 239 -14.04 -1.97 9.58
CA THR A 239 -13.43 -1.24 8.47
C THR A 239 -12.64 -0.03 8.97
N TRP A 240 -13.17 0.73 9.92
CA TRP A 240 -12.52 1.92 10.45
C TRP A 240 -11.41 1.60 11.44
N TRP A 241 -11.61 0.60 12.32
CA TRP A 241 -10.56 0.17 13.22
C TRP A 241 -9.34 -0.36 12.45
N ILE A 242 -9.56 -1.19 11.44
CA ILE A 242 -8.47 -1.72 10.62
C ILE A 242 -7.85 -0.61 9.75
N SER A 243 -8.64 0.34 9.24
CA SER A 243 -8.12 1.51 8.52
C SER A 243 -7.20 2.36 9.40
N LEU A 244 -7.58 2.61 10.66
CA LEU A 244 -6.74 3.30 11.63
C LEU A 244 -5.42 2.56 11.86
N LEU A 245 -5.46 1.25 12.06
CA LEU A 245 -4.25 0.44 12.20
C LEU A 245 -3.40 0.47 10.92
N TYR A 246 -4.05 0.50 9.76
CA TYR A 246 -3.35 0.53 8.48
C TYR A 246 -2.70 1.89 8.18
N VAL A 247 -3.25 3.00 8.71
CA VAL A 247 -2.54 4.29 8.78
C VAL A 247 -1.23 4.13 9.54
N GLY A 248 -1.22 3.41 10.67
CA GLY A 248 -0.02 3.16 11.46
C GLY A 248 1.03 2.29 10.76
N THR A 249 0.63 1.28 10.00
CA THR A 249 1.56 0.37 9.31
C THR A 249 1.89 0.86 7.90
N PHE A 250 0.90 0.93 7.01
CA PHE A 250 1.13 1.32 5.61
C PHE A 250 1.42 2.81 5.47
N GLY A 251 0.74 3.66 6.26
CA GLY A 251 1.01 5.09 6.28
C GLY A 251 2.45 5.40 6.72
N SER A 252 2.95 4.69 7.74
CA SER A 252 4.36 4.80 8.14
C SER A 252 5.31 4.32 7.05
N PHE A 253 5.03 3.17 6.41
CA PHE A 253 5.84 2.67 5.31
C PHE A 253 5.98 3.69 4.18
N ILE A 254 4.86 4.25 3.71
CA ILE A 254 4.86 5.26 2.64
C ILE A 254 5.49 6.57 3.12
N GLY A 255 5.08 7.07 4.29
CA GLY A 255 5.57 8.33 4.84
C GLY A 255 7.08 8.31 5.06
N TYR A 256 7.59 7.26 5.66
CA TYR A 256 9.04 7.09 5.86
C TYR A 256 9.77 6.89 4.54
N GLY A 257 9.21 6.11 3.61
CA GLY A 257 9.80 5.89 2.30
C GLY A 257 10.00 7.18 1.51
N PHE A 258 9.12 8.15 1.73
CA PHE A 258 9.19 9.44 1.04
C PHE A 258 10.02 10.48 1.81
N ALA A 259 10.07 10.41 3.14
CA ALA A 259 10.75 11.40 3.98
C ALA A 259 12.22 11.09 4.26
N PHE A 260 12.62 9.81 4.30
CA PHE A 260 13.87 9.37 4.92
C PHE A 260 15.11 10.11 4.40
N GLY A 261 15.26 10.22 3.07
CA GLY A 261 16.41 10.93 2.50
C GLY A 261 16.44 12.42 2.88
N LEU A 262 15.28 13.08 2.88
CA LEU A 262 15.17 14.48 3.27
C LEU A 262 15.45 14.68 4.77
N VAL A 263 15.02 13.75 5.61
CA VAL A 263 15.35 13.74 7.05
C VAL A 263 16.86 13.61 7.26
N LEU A 264 17.54 12.74 6.50
CA LEU A 264 19.00 12.61 6.59
C LEU A 264 19.72 13.91 6.19
N GLN A 265 19.27 14.59 5.14
CA GLN A 265 19.84 15.88 4.74
C GLN A 265 19.58 16.97 5.80
N THR A 266 18.34 17.07 6.27
CA THR A 266 17.91 18.17 7.14
C THR A 266 18.47 18.03 8.56
N GLN A 267 18.46 16.82 9.13
CA GLN A 267 18.83 16.60 10.52
C GLN A 267 20.33 16.32 10.71
N PHE A 268 20.94 15.60 9.77
CA PHE A 268 22.34 15.18 9.89
C PHE A 268 23.28 15.89 8.92
N GLY A 269 22.76 16.84 8.11
CA GLY A 269 23.57 17.52 7.11
C GLY A 269 24.16 16.60 6.04
N SER A 270 23.51 15.43 5.79
CA SER A 270 24.00 14.46 4.81
C SER A 270 24.01 15.06 3.41
N THR A 271 25.07 14.80 2.64
CA THR A 271 25.10 15.16 1.22
C THR A 271 24.02 14.40 0.44
N PRO A 272 23.62 14.87 -0.76
CA PRO A 272 22.67 14.14 -1.61
C PRO A 272 23.07 12.67 -1.83
N LEU A 273 24.35 12.40 -2.09
CA LEU A 273 24.88 11.05 -2.26
C LEU A 273 24.78 10.19 -0.98
N GLN A 274 25.14 10.76 0.16
CA GLN A 274 25.03 10.06 1.44
C GLN A 274 23.57 9.71 1.76
N ALA A 275 22.66 10.66 1.61
CA ALA A 275 21.24 10.42 1.82
C ALA A 275 20.69 9.33 0.87
N ALA A 276 20.98 9.44 -0.43
CA ALA A 276 20.53 8.48 -1.44
C ALA A 276 21.06 7.06 -1.18
N SER A 277 22.26 6.93 -0.58
CA SER A 277 22.87 5.63 -0.27
C SER A 277 22.08 4.78 0.73
N TYR A 278 21.18 5.38 1.50
CA TYR A 278 20.39 4.69 2.52
C TYR A 278 18.88 4.65 2.21
N THR A 279 18.36 5.60 1.41
CA THR A 279 16.92 5.77 1.22
C THR A 279 16.22 4.53 0.67
N PHE A 280 16.81 3.84 -0.29
CA PHE A 280 16.22 2.67 -0.95
C PHE A 280 16.10 1.45 -0.03
N LEU A 281 16.95 1.35 1.01
CA LEU A 281 16.99 0.18 1.90
C LEU A 281 15.65 -0.03 2.62
N GLY A 282 15.06 1.05 3.09
CA GLY A 282 13.79 1.00 3.80
C GLY A 282 12.64 0.41 2.98
N PRO A 283 12.26 1.04 1.88
CA PRO A 283 11.20 0.53 1.01
C PRO A 283 11.49 -0.87 0.45
N LEU A 284 12.77 -1.19 0.16
CA LEU A 284 13.17 -2.51 -0.30
C LEU A 284 12.89 -3.58 0.77
N LEU A 285 13.46 -3.41 1.95
CA LEU A 285 13.33 -4.37 3.05
C LEU A 285 11.88 -4.47 3.56
N GLY A 286 11.18 -3.33 3.65
CA GLY A 286 9.78 -3.29 4.05
C GLY A 286 8.85 -3.97 3.03
N SER A 287 9.15 -3.89 1.73
CA SER A 287 8.41 -4.61 0.70
C SER A 287 8.58 -6.13 0.82
N PHE A 288 9.80 -6.60 1.09
CA PHE A 288 10.06 -8.03 1.31
C PHE A 288 9.53 -8.55 2.65
N SER A 289 9.52 -7.73 3.69
CA SER A 289 9.00 -8.12 5.00
C SER A 289 7.47 -8.24 5.04
N ARG A 290 6.75 -7.65 4.09
CA ARG A 290 5.27 -7.70 4.02
C ARG A 290 4.70 -9.12 3.84
N PRO A 291 5.14 -9.95 2.87
CA PRO A 291 4.71 -11.35 2.77
C PRO A 291 5.06 -12.16 4.02
N PHE A 292 6.22 -11.90 4.62
CA PHE A 292 6.63 -12.53 5.87
C PHE A 292 5.69 -12.17 7.03
N GLY A 293 5.24 -10.91 7.12
CA GLY A 293 4.23 -10.48 8.08
C GLY A 293 2.89 -11.18 7.91
N GLY A 294 2.46 -11.42 6.66
CA GLY A 294 1.28 -12.21 6.34
C GLY A 294 1.42 -13.67 6.79
N TRP A 295 2.56 -14.30 6.53
CA TRP A 295 2.87 -15.66 6.98
C TRP A 295 2.90 -15.77 8.52
N LEU A 296 3.51 -14.81 9.21
CA LEU A 296 3.47 -14.74 10.67
C LEU A 296 2.04 -14.64 11.20
N ALA A 297 1.21 -13.82 10.54
CA ALA A 297 -0.19 -13.63 10.90
C ALA A 297 -1.02 -14.93 10.72
N ASP A 298 -0.72 -15.72 9.69
CA ASP A 298 -1.33 -17.03 9.48
C ASP A 298 -0.95 -18.03 10.59
N LYS A 299 0.30 -17.99 11.05
CA LYS A 299 0.84 -18.93 12.04
C LYS A 299 0.47 -18.55 13.49
N PHE A 300 0.52 -17.27 13.84
CA PHE A 300 0.42 -16.80 15.23
C PHE A 300 -0.84 -15.96 15.51
N GLY A 301 -1.65 -15.69 14.48
CA GLY A 301 -2.83 -14.83 14.54
C GLY A 301 -2.51 -13.37 14.20
N GLY A 302 -3.33 -12.79 13.33
CA GLY A 302 -3.12 -11.42 12.81
C GLY A 302 -3.08 -10.37 13.91
N ALA A 303 -3.95 -10.47 14.91
CA ALA A 303 -4.03 -9.50 16.00
C ALA A 303 -2.77 -9.49 16.88
N ARG A 304 -2.22 -10.66 17.20
CA ARG A 304 -1.00 -10.75 18.02
C ARG A 304 0.22 -10.21 17.29
N VAL A 305 0.37 -10.58 16.01
CA VAL A 305 1.49 -10.09 15.19
C VAL A 305 1.39 -8.57 15.02
N THR A 306 0.21 -8.03 14.76
CA THR A 306 -0.01 -6.57 14.63
C THR A 306 0.29 -5.85 15.94
N LEU A 307 -0.12 -6.40 17.11
CA LEU A 307 0.20 -5.81 18.41
C LEU A 307 1.71 -5.76 18.67
N LEU A 308 2.42 -6.87 18.43
CA LEU A 308 3.89 -6.93 18.58
C LEU A 308 4.60 -5.98 17.61
N THR A 309 4.07 -5.85 16.41
CA THR A 309 4.59 -4.89 15.41
C THR A 309 4.49 -3.47 15.93
N PHE A 310 3.34 -3.03 16.45
CA PHE A 310 3.21 -1.67 16.99
C PHE A 310 4.07 -1.44 18.23
N ALA A 311 4.19 -2.43 19.11
CA ALA A 311 5.12 -2.36 20.24
C ALA A 311 6.58 -2.19 19.77
N GLY A 312 6.99 -2.98 18.77
CA GLY A 312 8.32 -2.86 18.16
C GLY A 312 8.53 -1.51 17.44
N MET A 313 7.51 -1.00 16.73
CA MET A 313 7.57 0.32 16.09
C MET A 313 7.69 1.44 17.13
N GLY A 314 6.98 1.34 18.24
CA GLY A 314 7.13 2.26 19.37
C GLY A 314 8.54 2.22 19.95
N ALA A 315 9.10 1.04 20.19
CA ALA A 315 10.48 0.89 20.67
C ALA A 315 11.50 1.43 19.65
N GLY A 316 11.33 1.14 18.35
CA GLY A 316 12.17 1.68 17.29
C GLY A 316 12.11 3.21 17.23
N THR A 317 10.93 3.81 17.41
CA THR A 317 10.79 5.27 17.45
C THR A 317 11.48 5.87 18.68
N ALA A 318 11.44 5.21 19.83
CA ALA A 318 12.22 5.63 21.00
C ALA A 318 13.73 5.57 20.73
N VAL A 319 14.22 4.57 19.99
CA VAL A 319 15.61 4.51 19.53
C VAL A 319 15.95 5.69 18.62
N LEU A 320 15.05 6.09 17.70
CA LEU A 320 15.25 7.27 16.85
C LEU A 320 15.33 8.57 17.66
N LEU A 321 14.50 8.73 18.69
CA LEU A 321 14.58 9.89 19.60
C LEU A 321 15.94 9.96 20.30
N VAL A 322 16.44 8.84 20.80
CA VAL A 322 17.77 8.76 21.41
C VAL A 322 18.88 9.02 20.39
N ALA A 323 18.77 8.48 19.18
CA ALA A 323 19.72 8.68 18.10
C ALA A 323 19.77 10.15 17.66
N SER A 324 18.61 10.81 17.56
CA SER A 324 18.48 12.24 17.26
C SER A 324 19.14 13.10 18.35
N ALA A 325 18.82 12.85 19.63
CA ALA A 325 19.37 13.58 20.74
C ALA A 325 20.91 13.44 20.87
N ARG A 326 21.45 12.28 20.43
CA ARG A 326 22.89 12.01 20.43
C ARG A 326 23.60 12.37 19.11
N ASN A 327 22.85 12.89 18.14
CA ASN A 327 23.29 13.14 16.76
C ASN A 327 24.03 11.94 16.14
N SER A 328 23.53 10.71 16.39
CA SER A 328 24.16 9.47 15.95
C SER A 328 23.51 8.94 14.67
N LEU A 329 24.11 9.26 13.53
CA LEU A 329 23.64 8.80 12.22
C LEU A 329 23.57 7.26 12.10
N PRO A 330 24.55 6.45 12.56
CA PRO A 330 24.46 4.98 12.43
C PRO A 330 23.28 4.38 13.20
N ILE A 331 23.03 4.83 14.44
CA ILE A 331 21.90 4.36 15.25
C ILE A 331 20.59 4.80 14.60
N PHE A 332 20.54 6.01 14.05
CA PHE A 332 19.38 6.54 13.35
C PHE A 332 19.02 5.70 12.12
N ILE A 333 20.00 5.41 11.25
CA ILE A 333 19.79 4.57 10.06
C ILE A 333 19.30 3.18 10.45
N ALA A 334 19.94 2.55 11.45
CA ALA A 334 19.57 1.22 11.93
C ALA A 334 18.13 1.22 12.49
N GLY A 335 17.77 2.20 13.32
CA GLY A 335 16.42 2.36 13.88
C GLY A 335 15.37 2.62 12.81
N PHE A 336 15.66 3.48 11.85
CA PHE A 336 14.75 3.79 10.74
C PHE A 336 14.53 2.57 9.84
N THR A 337 15.60 1.83 9.53
CA THR A 337 15.52 0.57 8.76
C THR A 337 14.69 -0.48 9.50
N ALA A 338 14.85 -0.60 10.82
CA ALA A 338 14.04 -1.49 11.64
C ALA A 338 12.55 -1.09 11.60
N LEU A 339 12.22 0.20 11.64
CA LEU A 339 10.85 0.68 11.46
C LEU A 339 10.26 0.31 10.11
N PHE A 340 11.02 0.36 9.03
CA PHE A 340 10.58 -0.09 7.71
C PHE A 340 10.24 -1.58 7.70
N VAL A 341 11.11 -2.42 8.24
CA VAL A 341 10.87 -3.87 8.34
C VAL A 341 9.62 -4.16 9.16
N LEU A 342 9.49 -3.51 10.32
CA LEU A 342 8.32 -3.67 11.19
C LEU A 342 7.04 -3.16 10.52
N SER A 343 7.07 -2.01 9.85
CA SER A 343 5.92 -1.49 9.12
C SER A 343 5.50 -2.44 7.97
N GLY A 344 6.47 -3.05 7.28
CA GLY A 344 6.21 -4.08 6.28
C GLY A 344 5.52 -5.32 6.88
N ILE A 345 6.05 -5.85 8.00
CA ILE A 345 5.41 -6.95 8.75
C ILE A 345 3.99 -6.54 9.16
N GLY A 346 3.82 -5.33 9.69
CA GLY A 346 2.52 -4.76 10.06
C GLY A 346 1.55 -4.67 8.89
N ASN A 347 2.03 -4.29 7.70
CA ASN A 347 1.22 -4.25 6.49
C ASN A 347 0.62 -5.62 6.15
N GLY A 348 1.41 -6.68 6.26
CA GLY A 348 0.94 -8.06 6.04
C GLY A 348 -0.05 -8.50 7.10
N SER A 349 0.25 -8.28 8.38
CA SER A 349 -0.56 -8.76 9.50
C SER A 349 -1.88 -7.99 9.64
N THR A 350 -1.88 -6.66 9.48
CA THR A 350 -3.08 -5.83 9.56
C THR A 350 -4.06 -6.13 8.43
N TYR A 351 -3.56 -6.37 7.21
CA TYR A 351 -4.42 -6.78 6.09
C TYR A 351 -5.13 -8.10 6.34
N LYS A 352 -4.50 -9.02 7.08
CA LYS A 352 -5.10 -10.31 7.47
C LYS A 352 -6.25 -10.16 8.45
N LEU A 353 -6.31 -9.08 9.21
CA LEU A 353 -7.44 -8.79 10.11
C LEU A 353 -8.75 -8.59 9.34
N ILE A 354 -8.71 -8.04 8.11
CA ILE A 354 -9.91 -7.74 7.33
C ILE A 354 -10.75 -9.00 7.09
N PRO A 355 -10.26 -10.03 6.36
CA PRO A 355 -11.06 -11.23 6.12
C PRO A 355 -11.45 -11.95 7.41
N THR A 356 -10.61 -11.90 8.45
CA THR A 356 -10.88 -12.53 9.75
C THR A 356 -12.06 -11.86 10.48
N ALA A 357 -12.14 -10.53 10.45
CA ALA A 357 -13.24 -9.80 11.08
C ALA A 357 -14.58 -10.10 10.41
N PHE A 358 -14.63 -10.02 9.07
CA PHE A 358 -15.86 -10.29 8.32
C PHE A 358 -16.28 -11.77 8.33
N ALA A 359 -15.32 -12.72 8.41
CA ALA A 359 -15.65 -14.14 8.57
C ALA A 359 -16.30 -14.40 9.93
N ARG A 360 -15.83 -13.76 11.00
CA ARG A 360 -16.43 -13.85 12.34
C ARG A 360 -17.88 -13.35 12.36
N ASP A 361 -18.19 -12.28 11.63
CA ASP A 361 -19.54 -11.78 11.50
C ASP A 361 -20.46 -12.76 10.73
N ALA A 362 -19.92 -13.44 9.71
CA ALA A 362 -20.64 -14.50 9.02
C ALA A 362 -20.94 -15.66 9.96
N GLU A 363 -19.97 -16.11 10.76
CA GLU A 363 -20.16 -17.15 11.77
C GLU A 363 -21.23 -16.78 12.80
N ALA A 364 -21.22 -15.54 13.29
CA ALA A 364 -22.24 -15.04 14.21
C ALA A 364 -23.64 -15.06 13.58
N ARG A 365 -23.78 -14.72 12.30
CA ARG A 365 -25.05 -14.80 11.57
C ARG A 365 -25.54 -16.23 11.37
N ILE A 366 -24.61 -17.16 11.12
CA ILE A 366 -24.95 -18.59 10.99
C ILE A 366 -25.46 -19.14 12.32
N VAL A 367 -24.80 -18.82 13.44
CA VAL A 367 -25.26 -19.20 14.78
C VAL A 367 -26.64 -18.63 15.08
N ALA A 368 -26.98 -17.44 14.56
CA ALA A 368 -28.29 -16.83 14.67
C ALA A 368 -29.36 -17.42 13.70
N GLY A 369 -29.04 -18.53 12.99
CA GLY A 369 -29.96 -19.23 12.08
C GLY A 369 -29.92 -18.76 10.63
N GLY A 370 -28.95 -17.93 10.23
CA GLY A 370 -28.77 -17.50 8.85
C GLY A 370 -28.18 -18.57 7.94
N ASP A 371 -28.41 -18.45 6.63
CA ASP A 371 -27.84 -19.33 5.61
C ASP A 371 -26.30 -19.15 5.52
N ALA A 372 -25.57 -20.25 5.66
CA ALA A 372 -24.11 -20.23 5.68
C ALA A 372 -23.50 -19.75 4.36
N THR A 373 -24.06 -20.15 3.22
CA THR A 373 -23.55 -19.80 1.89
C THR A 373 -23.69 -18.29 1.67
N GLN A 374 -24.86 -17.74 2.01
CA GLN A 374 -25.14 -16.31 1.88
C GLN A 374 -24.30 -15.48 2.87
N ALA A 375 -24.14 -15.94 4.11
CA ALA A 375 -23.36 -15.24 5.13
C ALA A 375 -21.88 -15.10 4.72
N PHE A 376 -21.24 -16.19 4.27
CA PHE A 376 -19.85 -16.15 3.79
C PHE A 376 -19.69 -15.41 2.45
N ALA A 377 -20.67 -15.46 1.54
CA ALA A 377 -20.65 -14.66 0.33
C ALA A 377 -20.67 -13.17 0.64
N THR A 378 -21.54 -12.75 1.57
CA THR A 378 -21.62 -11.36 2.03
C THR A 378 -20.32 -10.91 2.73
N ALA A 379 -19.78 -11.73 3.64
CA ALA A 379 -18.53 -11.44 4.33
C ALA A 379 -17.37 -11.21 3.36
N ARG A 380 -17.24 -12.04 2.33
CA ARG A 380 -16.20 -11.90 1.29
C ARG A 380 -16.36 -10.62 0.49
N LYS A 381 -17.60 -10.28 0.13
CA LYS A 381 -17.92 -9.05 -0.60
C LYS A 381 -17.53 -7.81 0.21
N LEU A 382 -17.94 -7.77 1.48
CA LEU A 382 -17.63 -6.65 2.38
C LEU A 382 -16.13 -6.57 2.68
N SER A 383 -15.45 -7.71 2.86
CA SER A 383 -13.99 -7.78 3.03
C SER A 383 -13.26 -7.16 1.85
N GLY A 384 -13.66 -7.47 0.61
CA GLY A 384 -13.05 -6.87 -0.59
C GLY A 384 -13.23 -5.35 -0.64
N ALA A 385 -14.41 -4.84 -0.30
CA ALA A 385 -14.66 -3.41 -0.22
C ALA A 385 -13.84 -2.74 0.92
N ALA A 386 -13.76 -3.38 2.09
CA ALA A 386 -12.99 -2.88 3.23
C ALA A 386 -11.47 -2.82 2.94
N VAL A 387 -10.93 -3.77 2.17
CA VAL A 387 -9.53 -3.75 1.68
C VAL A 387 -9.26 -2.47 0.89
N GLY A 388 -10.18 -2.08 -0.01
CA GLY A 388 -10.05 -0.86 -0.80
C GLY A 388 -10.09 0.41 0.07
N ILE A 389 -11.04 0.47 1.02
CA ILE A 389 -11.19 1.60 1.95
C ILE A 389 -9.97 1.73 2.85
N ALA A 390 -9.56 0.63 3.49
CA ALA A 390 -8.38 0.61 4.36
C ALA A 390 -7.10 1.01 3.59
N GLY A 391 -6.99 0.57 2.32
CA GLY A 391 -5.89 0.96 1.45
C GLY A 391 -5.85 2.46 1.14
N ALA A 392 -7.01 3.10 0.92
CA ALA A 392 -7.10 4.54 0.68
C ALA A 392 -6.80 5.33 1.96
N VAL A 393 -7.46 4.99 3.07
CA VAL A 393 -7.25 5.64 4.38
C VAL A 393 -5.81 5.44 4.87
N GLY A 394 -5.26 4.23 4.73
CA GLY A 394 -3.88 3.94 5.10
C GLY A 394 -2.86 4.80 4.35
N ALA A 395 -3.09 5.08 3.06
CA ALA A 395 -2.21 5.96 2.30
C ALA A 395 -2.21 7.40 2.81
N LEU A 396 -3.34 7.90 3.36
CA LEU A 396 -3.38 9.21 4.02
C LEU A 396 -2.46 9.27 5.24
N GLY A 397 -2.14 8.13 5.85
CA GLY A 397 -1.12 8.06 6.91
C GLY A 397 0.26 8.55 6.44
N GLY A 398 0.62 8.27 5.18
CA GLY A 398 1.85 8.81 4.57
C GLY A 398 1.85 10.34 4.49
N VAL A 399 0.68 10.93 4.21
CA VAL A 399 0.49 12.39 4.25
C VAL A 399 0.72 12.91 5.67
N ALA A 400 0.08 12.28 6.66
CA ALA A 400 0.21 12.69 8.07
C ALA A 400 1.67 12.61 8.56
N VAL A 401 2.39 11.54 8.23
CA VAL A 401 3.82 11.37 8.56
C VAL A 401 4.67 12.50 7.97
N ASN A 402 4.49 12.81 6.69
CA ASN A 402 5.27 13.86 6.02
C ASN A 402 4.89 15.26 6.50
N LEU A 403 3.61 15.51 6.84
CA LEU A 403 3.19 16.77 7.47
C LEU A 403 3.76 16.93 8.89
N ALA A 404 3.87 15.84 9.66
CA ALA A 404 4.51 15.87 10.97
C ALA A 404 6.01 16.23 10.84
N PHE A 405 6.72 15.64 9.88
CA PHE A 405 8.10 16.04 9.59
C PHE A 405 8.19 17.49 9.12
N ARG A 406 7.31 17.91 8.21
CA ARG A 406 7.26 19.31 7.76
C ARG A 406 7.11 20.26 8.96
N GLY A 407 6.17 19.99 9.85
CA GLY A 407 5.95 20.81 11.06
C GLY A 407 7.15 20.78 12.00
N SER A 408 7.83 19.63 12.11
CA SER A 408 9.01 19.47 12.98
C SER A 408 10.23 20.24 12.48
N TYR A 409 10.38 20.39 11.15
CA TYR A 409 11.50 21.10 10.52
C TYR A 409 11.15 22.53 10.08
N SER A 410 9.95 23.01 10.35
CA SER A 410 9.56 24.40 10.08
C SER A 410 10.15 25.37 11.12
N GLY A 411 10.36 26.62 10.74
CA GLY A 411 10.81 27.67 11.66
C GLY A 411 12.26 27.56 12.10
N GLY A 412 13.12 26.84 11.35
CA GLY A 412 14.55 26.71 11.66
C GLY A 412 14.90 25.62 12.69
N ALA A 413 13.92 24.82 13.10
CA ALA A 413 14.18 23.64 13.92
C ALA A 413 14.99 22.62 13.11
N SER A 414 16.02 22.03 13.73
CA SER A 414 16.96 21.10 13.06
C SER A 414 16.73 19.64 13.43
N ASP A 415 15.69 19.34 14.22
CA ASP A 415 15.42 17.98 14.67
C ASP A 415 13.98 17.52 14.40
N GLY A 416 13.83 16.21 14.21
CA GLY A 416 12.54 15.56 13.99
C GLY A 416 11.80 15.17 15.28
N THR A 417 12.20 15.65 16.45
CA THR A 417 11.69 15.20 17.76
C THR A 417 10.17 15.28 17.87
N ALA A 418 9.55 16.39 17.44
CA ALA A 418 8.10 16.54 17.50
C ALA A 418 7.38 15.50 16.62
N ALA A 419 7.90 15.20 15.42
CA ALA A 419 7.37 14.18 14.55
C ALA A 419 7.49 12.79 15.20
N PHE A 420 8.67 12.43 15.72
CA PHE A 420 8.87 11.12 16.36
C PHE A 420 8.00 10.93 17.61
N LEU A 421 7.81 11.97 18.43
CA LEU A 421 6.88 11.90 19.57
C LEU A 421 5.44 11.66 19.12
N SER A 422 5.00 12.31 18.04
CA SER A 422 3.67 12.08 17.48
C SER A 422 3.50 10.64 16.96
N PHE A 423 4.53 10.06 16.32
CA PHE A 423 4.53 8.67 15.86
C PHE A 423 4.49 7.69 17.03
N LEU A 424 5.28 7.94 18.08
CA LEU A 424 5.29 7.12 19.30
C LEU A 424 3.91 7.09 19.94
N GLY A 425 3.27 8.25 20.09
CA GLY A 425 1.89 8.37 20.61
C GLY A 425 0.89 7.61 19.74
N TYR A 426 1.00 7.74 18.41
CA TYR A 426 0.12 7.05 17.48
C TYR A 426 0.29 5.51 17.53
N TYR A 427 1.52 5.01 17.60
CA TYR A 427 1.77 3.57 17.75
C TYR A 427 1.26 3.02 19.08
N ALA A 428 1.33 3.79 20.16
CA ALA A 428 0.73 3.43 21.43
C ALA A 428 -0.81 3.31 21.32
N VAL A 429 -1.47 4.25 20.62
CA VAL A 429 -2.91 4.18 20.33
C VAL A 429 -3.22 2.94 19.47
N CYS A 430 -2.46 2.67 18.41
CA CYS A 430 -2.64 1.50 17.56
C CYS A 430 -2.46 0.19 18.34
N ALA A 431 -1.46 0.11 19.23
CA ALA A 431 -1.24 -1.05 20.09
C ALA A 431 -2.43 -1.26 21.05
N LEU A 432 -2.91 -0.19 21.67
CA LEU A 432 -4.08 -0.24 22.57
C LEU A 432 -5.35 -0.70 21.82
N VAL A 433 -5.63 -0.12 20.65
CA VAL A 433 -6.77 -0.52 19.80
C VAL A 433 -6.65 -1.99 19.40
N THR A 434 -5.47 -2.43 18.94
CA THR A 434 -5.24 -3.82 18.56
C THR A 434 -5.50 -4.77 19.73
N TRP A 435 -5.02 -4.42 20.93
CA TRP A 435 -5.20 -5.22 22.11
C TRP A 435 -6.66 -5.28 22.57
N VAL A 436 -7.34 -4.13 22.65
CA VAL A 436 -8.73 -4.03 23.13
C VAL A 436 -9.72 -4.66 22.15
N VAL A 437 -9.60 -4.28 20.85
CA VAL A 437 -10.60 -4.66 19.83
C VAL A 437 -10.39 -6.07 19.31
N TYR A 438 -9.14 -6.52 19.13
CA TYR A 438 -8.85 -7.78 18.45
C TYR A 438 -8.31 -8.87 19.39
N VAL A 439 -7.23 -8.60 20.14
CA VAL A 439 -6.59 -9.63 20.98
C VAL A 439 -7.50 -10.10 22.10
N ARG A 440 -8.20 -9.20 22.78
CA ARG A 440 -9.15 -9.58 23.85
C ARG A 440 -10.32 -10.39 23.31
N ARG A 441 -10.84 -10.02 22.12
CA ARG A 441 -11.95 -10.76 21.47
C ARG A 441 -11.51 -12.17 21.06
N GLU A 442 -10.30 -12.33 20.49
CA GLU A 442 -9.76 -13.65 20.15
C GLU A 442 -9.61 -14.54 21.38
N ARG A 443 -9.13 -14.00 22.50
CA ARG A 443 -9.00 -14.74 23.77
C ARG A 443 -10.36 -15.14 24.33
N ALA A 444 -11.35 -14.26 24.30
CA ALA A 444 -12.69 -14.54 24.77
C ALA A 444 -13.38 -15.63 23.93
N GLY A 445 -13.25 -15.57 22.59
CA GLY A 445 -13.76 -16.61 21.69
C GLY A 445 -13.10 -17.97 21.90
N ALA A 446 -11.78 -18.00 22.09
CA ALA A 446 -11.05 -19.25 22.39
C ALA A 446 -11.42 -19.84 23.77
N ALA A 447 -11.69 -19.00 24.76
CA ALA A 447 -12.15 -19.43 26.07
C ALA A 447 -13.56 -20.02 26.01
N ALA A 448 -14.49 -19.38 25.27
CA ALA A 448 -15.85 -19.89 25.07
C ALA A 448 -15.87 -21.23 24.33
N ALA A 449 -15.05 -21.37 23.27
CA ALA A 449 -14.92 -22.62 22.51
C ALA A 449 -14.37 -23.78 23.39
N ARG A 450 -13.43 -23.49 24.30
CA ARG A 450 -12.92 -24.51 25.27
C ARG A 450 -13.97 -24.88 26.28
N ALA A 451 -14.78 -23.96 26.75
CA ALA A 451 -15.84 -24.21 27.70
C ALA A 451 -16.95 -25.12 27.09
N THR A 452 -17.30 -24.90 25.82
CA THR A 452 -18.25 -25.75 25.10
C THR A 452 -17.70 -27.12 24.75
N ALA A 453 -16.40 -27.24 24.44
CA ALA A 453 -15.76 -28.54 24.16
C ALA A 453 -15.52 -29.40 25.44
N GLY A 454 -15.47 -28.77 26.61
CA GLY A 454 -15.33 -29.44 27.91
C GLY A 454 -16.64 -29.78 28.63
N ALA A 455 -17.80 -29.36 28.06
CA ALA A 455 -19.08 -29.72 28.63
C ALA A 455 -19.37 -31.23 28.39
N PRO A 456 -19.70 -32.02 29.42
CA PRO A 456 -20.07 -33.44 29.23
C PRO A 456 -21.28 -33.51 28.28
N ALA A 457 -21.19 -34.43 27.32
CA ALA A 457 -22.31 -34.69 26.43
C ALA A 457 -23.52 -35.08 27.29
N GLU A 458 -24.61 -34.32 27.22
CA GLU A 458 -25.88 -34.70 27.85
C GLU A 458 -26.22 -36.12 27.40
N PRO A 459 -26.53 -37.07 28.34
CA PRO A 459 -26.92 -38.42 27.96
C PRO A 459 -28.22 -38.29 27.14
N ARG A 460 -28.21 -38.77 25.90
CA ARG A 460 -29.40 -38.91 25.06
C ARG A 460 -30.45 -39.66 25.89
N ARG A 461 -31.53 -38.99 26.27
CA ARG A 461 -32.71 -39.66 26.84
C ARG A 461 -33.13 -40.70 25.82
N ALA A 462 -33.02 -41.96 26.22
CA ALA A 462 -33.58 -43.06 25.50
C ALA A 462 -35.10 -42.85 25.50
N GLU A 463 -35.70 -42.52 24.34
CA GLU A 463 -37.12 -42.60 24.14
C GLU A 463 -37.49 -44.08 24.31
N SER A 464 -38.16 -44.40 25.42
CA SER A 464 -38.76 -45.67 25.65
C SER A 464 -39.92 -45.81 24.64
N VAL A 465 -39.66 -46.58 23.59
CA VAL A 465 -40.75 -47.16 22.76
C VAL A 465 -41.52 -48.16 23.65
N HIS A 466 -42.65 -47.74 24.13
CA HIS A 466 -43.66 -48.67 24.63
C HIS A 466 -44.69 -48.94 23.52
N ALA A 467 -44.76 -50.22 23.18
CA ALA A 467 -45.72 -51.02 22.45
C ALA A 467 -46.96 -50.35 21.84
#